data_599843bbd79259f8dddba6179d2e0393
#
_entry.id   599843bbd79259f8dddba6179d2e0393
#
_cell.length_a   1.000
_cell.length_b   1.000
_cell.length_c   1.000
_cell.angle_alpha   90.00
_cell.angle_beta   90.00
_cell.angle_gamma   90.00
#
_symmetry.space_group_name_H-M   'P 1'
#
loop_
_entity.id
_entity.type
_entity.pdbx_description
1 polymer ?
#
loop_
_entity_poly.entity_id
_entity_poly.type
_entity_poly.pdbx_seq_one_letter_code
_entity_poly.pdbx_strand_id
1 'polypeptide(L)'
;MRGFLTGEDPGLARFRAVMRHLPHGPNCKLCAAPFEGPGGAVLRHIGFGRFAGNPSICGNCIRDLNKVGVYGAEIPVSLLFADIRGSTGIGERLSPTEFRAFLDRFYRLSSRAILDADGIVDKFVGDEVIGLFFQGISGPGHTAAAIRAARTLLTGVGRTDAASTGPIPVGAAVHTGTAFVGSTGAEGAVSDFTALGDVVNTTARLAAEAGPGELLISIDAVAAAELDATGMVHRTVAVRGRSDPIEVVADRSRDAPVSGGLS
;
A
#
# COMPACT_ATOMS: atom_id res chain seq x y z
N MET A 1 -21.67 3.41 1.58
CA MET A 1 -20.20 3.44 1.38
C MET A 1 -19.44 2.63 2.43
N ARG A 2 -19.64 2.87 3.74
CA ARG A 2 -18.91 2.10 4.78
C ARG A 2 -19.02 0.59 4.56
N GLY A 3 -20.23 0.02 4.47
CA GLY A 3 -20.41 -1.42 4.23
C GLY A 3 -19.73 -1.94 2.96
N PHE A 4 -19.63 -1.11 1.92
CA PHE A 4 -18.88 -1.44 0.70
C PHE A 4 -17.37 -1.54 0.97
N LEU A 5 -16.81 -0.58 1.71
CA LEU A 5 -15.38 -0.54 2.06
C LEU A 5 -15.00 -1.57 3.13
N THR A 6 -15.93 -1.92 4.04
CA THR A 6 -15.70 -2.98 5.03
C THR A 6 -16.04 -4.39 4.50
N GLY A 7 -16.65 -4.47 3.30
CA GLY A 7 -17.09 -5.75 2.73
C GLY A 7 -18.38 -6.30 3.33
N GLU A 8 -19.09 -5.50 4.16
CA GLU A 8 -20.31 -5.88 4.87
C GLU A 8 -21.60 -5.55 4.08
N ASP A 9 -21.47 -4.90 2.90
CA ASP A 9 -22.63 -4.59 2.04
C ASP A 9 -23.28 -5.89 1.54
N PRO A 10 -24.57 -6.14 1.84
CA PRO A 10 -25.23 -7.39 1.48
C PRO A 10 -25.36 -7.59 -0.04
N GLY A 11 -25.48 -6.51 -0.81
CA GLY A 11 -25.54 -6.54 -2.26
C GLY A 11 -24.20 -6.97 -2.86
N LEU A 12 -23.13 -6.34 -2.37
CA LEU A 12 -21.76 -6.69 -2.76
C LEU A 12 -21.43 -8.13 -2.35
N ALA A 13 -21.82 -8.55 -1.14
CA ALA A 13 -21.58 -9.91 -0.65
C ALA A 13 -22.26 -10.97 -1.54
N ARG A 14 -23.53 -10.73 -1.92
CA ARG A 14 -24.27 -11.60 -2.86
C ARG A 14 -23.62 -11.62 -4.24
N PHE A 15 -23.24 -10.45 -4.76
CA PHE A 15 -22.57 -10.35 -6.05
C PHE A 15 -21.22 -11.10 -6.04
N ARG A 16 -20.41 -10.92 -4.98
CA ARG A 16 -19.16 -11.66 -4.80
C ARG A 16 -19.37 -13.19 -4.75
N ALA A 17 -20.42 -13.63 -4.07
CA ALA A 17 -20.75 -15.05 -4.01
C ALA A 17 -21.04 -15.63 -5.40
N VAL A 18 -21.80 -14.93 -6.23
CA VAL A 18 -22.09 -15.33 -7.61
C VAL A 18 -20.82 -15.31 -8.46
N MET A 19 -20.02 -14.24 -8.39
CA MET A 19 -18.82 -14.10 -9.21
C MET A 19 -17.74 -15.14 -8.90
N ARG A 20 -17.66 -15.62 -7.64
CA ARG A 20 -16.74 -16.69 -7.25
C ARG A 20 -17.03 -18.06 -7.88
N HIS A 21 -18.23 -18.28 -8.39
CA HIS A 21 -18.60 -19.51 -9.11
C HIS A 21 -18.23 -19.48 -10.59
N LEU A 22 -17.86 -18.32 -11.14
CA LEU A 22 -17.40 -18.24 -12.52
C LEU A 22 -15.98 -18.81 -12.65
N PRO A 23 -15.66 -19.49 -13.76
CA PRO A 23 -14.29 -19.91 -14.05
C PRO A 23 -13.36 -18.72 -13.98
N HIS A 24 -12.39 -18.75 -13.09
CA HIS A 24 -11.62 -17.56 -12.70
C HIS A 24 -10.12 -17.74 -12.84
N GLY A 25 -9.50 -16.65 -13.28
CA GLY A 25 -8.14 -16.25 -13.07
C GLY A 25 -8.09 -15.13 -12.02
N PRO A 26 -7.18 -14.15 -12.14
CA PRO A 26 -7.16 -12.97 -11.27
C PRO A 26 -8.50 -12.22 -11.31
N ASN A 27 -8.99 -11.82 -10.11
CA ASN A 27 -10.31 -11.21 -9.92
C ASN A 27 -10.21 -9.81 -9.35
N CYS A 28 -11.26 -9.02 -9.52
CA CYS A 28 -11.43 -7.76 -8.80
C CYS A 28 -11.48 -8.01 -7.28
N LYS A 29 -10.63 -7.36 -6.52
CA LYS A 29 -10.53 -7.52 -5.05
C LYS A 29 -11.80 -7.04 -4.33
N LEU A 30 -12.54 -6.08 -4.88
CA LEU A 30 -13.79 -5.60 -4.31
C LEU A 30 -14.99 -6.50 -4.64
N CYS A 31 -15.26 -6.76 -5.92
CA CYS A 31 -16.49 -7.46 -6.32
C CYS A 31 -16.30 -8.91 -6.77
N ALA A 32 -15.07 -9.42 -6.78
CA ALA A 32 -14.69 -10.75 -7.23
C ALA A 32 -14.97 -11.05 -8.72
N ALA A 33 -15.32 -10.05 -9.54
CA ALA A 33 -15.50 -10.25 -10.97
C ALA A 33 -14.19 -10.73 -11.63
N PRO A 34 -14.20 -11.82 -12.43
CA PRO A 34 -13.00 -12.31 -13.08
C PRO A 34 -12.50 -11.36 -14.15
N PHE A 35 -11.17 -11.20 -14.24
CA PHE A 35 -10.52 -10.40 -15.27
C PHE A 35 -10.16 -11.21 -16.51
N GLU A 36 -10.03 -12.52 -16.38
CA GLU A 36 -9.55 -13.44 -17.40
C GLU A 36 -10.53 -14.60 -17.60
N GLY A 37 -10.26 -15.45 -18.58
CA GLY A 37 -11.15 -16.54 -18.95
C GLY A 37 -12.43 -16.09 -19.68
N PRO A 38 -13.35 -17.02 -19.98
CA PRO A 38 -14.60 -16.71 -20.70
C PRO A 38 -15.47 -15.67 -19.97
N GLY A 39 -15.57 -15.75 -18.63
CA GLY A 39 -16.30 -14.79 -17.81
C GLY A 39 -15.70 -13.38 -17.89
N GLY A 40 -14.36 -13.27 -17.75
CA GLY A 40 -13.66 -12.00 -17.86
C GLY A 40 -13.77 -11.40 -19.27
N ALA A 41 -13.75 -12.23 -20.32
CA ALA A 41 -13.92 -11.77 -21.70
C ALA A 41 -15.28 -11.07 -21.93
N VAL A 42 -16.35 -11.58 -21.34
CA VAL A 42 -17.68 -10.97 -21.40
C VAL A 42 -17.79 -9.76 -20.51
N LEU A 43 -17.37 -9.88 -19.24
CA LEU A 43 -17.58 -8.86 -18.22
C LEU A 43 -16.78 -7.58 -18.48
N ARG A 44 -15.63 -7.65 -19.15
CA ARG A 44 -14.86 -6.45 -19.52
C ARG A 44 -15.63 -5.49 -20.41
N HIS A 45 -16.51 -5.99 -21.28
CA HIS A 45 -17.31 -5.14 -22.19
C HIS A 45 -18.39 -4.34 -21.46
N ILE A 46 -18.75 -4.73 -20.24
CA ILE A 46 -19.72 -4.04 -19.39
C ILE A 46 -19.05 -3.37 -18.17
N GLY A 47 -17.75 -3.08 -18.27
CA GLY A 47 -17.02 -2.25 -17.31
C GLY A 47 -16.32 -3.00 -16.17
N PHE A 48 -16.35 -4.34 -16.15
CA PHE A 48 -15.62 -5.14 -15.14
C PHE A 48 -14.16 -5.46 -15.54
N GLY A 49 -13.65 -4.85 -16.61
CA GLY A 49 -12.22 -4.93 -16.95
C GLY A 49 -11.34 -4.29 -15.88
N ARG A 50 -10.05 -4.67 -15.88
CA ARG A 50 -9.04 -4.06 -14.97
C ARG A 50 -9.01 -2.55 -15.15
N PHE A 51 -8.99 -1.81 -14.05
CA PHE A 51 -8.77 -0.38 -14.08
C PHE A 51 -7.27 -0.10 -14.26
N ALA A 52 -6.92 0.77 -15.21
CA ALA A 52 -5.51 1.05 -15.53
C ALA A 52 -4.72 1.65 -14.37
N GLY A 53 -5.36 2.49 -13.55
CA GLY A 53 -4.74 3.10 -12.37
C GLY A 53 -4.57 2.14 -11.19
N ASN A 54 -5.35 1.05 -11.13
CA ASN A 54 -5.19 -0.01 -10.14
C ASN A 54 -5.69 -1.35 -10.70
N PRO A 55 -4.80 -2.23 -11.18
CA PRO A 55 -5.17 -3.47 -11.85
C PRO A 55 -5.82 -4.52 -10.94
N SER A 56 -5.85 -4.30 -9.63
CA SER A 56 -6.56 -5.17 -8.66
C SER A 56 -8.06 -4.88 -8.58
N ILE A 57 -8.54 -3.76 -9.14
CA ILE A 57 -9.92 -3.32 -9.07
C ILE A 57 -10.49 -3.14 -10.48
N CYS A 58 -11.77 -3.48 -10.68
CA CYS A 58 -12.44 -3.27 -11.96
C CYS A 58 -12.95 -1.83 -12.12
N GLY A 59 -13.16 -1.43 -13.38
CA GLY A 59 -13.65 -0.09 -13.72
C GLY A 59 -15.00 0.25 -13.08
N ASN A 60 -15.92 -0.72 -12.95
CA ASN A 60 -17.21 -0.50 -12.28
C ASN A 60 -17.05 -0.21 -10.79
N CYS A 61 -16.20 -0.96 -10.09
CA CYS A 61 -15.95 -0.68 -8.67
C CYS A 61 -15.32 0.70 -8.45
N ILE A 62 -14.36 1.10 -9.29
CA ILE A 62 -13.79 2.45 -9.24
C ILE A 62 -14.87 3.50 -9.53
N ARG A 63 -15.73 3.28 -10.52
CA ARG A 63 -16.83 4.19 -10.81
C ARG A 63 -17.80 4.29 -9.64
N ASP A 64 -18.10 3.19 -8.95
CA ASP A 64 -18.97 3.19 -7.78
C ASP A 64 -18.31 3.89 -6.58
N LEU A 65 -16.99 3.74 -6.39
CA LEU A 65 -16.22 4.47 -5.41
C LEU A 65 -16.18 5.98 -5.68
N ASN A 66 -16.17 6.36 -6.98
CA ASN A 66 -16.10 7.77 -7.43
C ASN A 66 -17.49 8.40 -7.70
N LYS A 67 -18.61 7.70 -7.43
CA LYS A 67 -19.94 8.29 -7.59
C LYS A 67 -20.10 9.51 -6.68
N VAL A 68 -20.49 10.62 -7.34
CA VAL A 68 -20.76 11.90 -6.70
C VAL A 68 -21.84 11.75 -5.62
N GLY A 69 -21.57 12.31 -4.44
CA GLY A 69 -22.53 12.36 -3.30
C GLY A 69 -22.25 11.35 -2.17
N VAL A 70 -21.38 10.35 -2.36
CA VAL A 70 -20.94 9.43 -1.29
C VAL A 70 -19.42 9.30 -1.35
N TYR A 71 -18.76 10.29 -0.84
CA TYR A 71 -17.31 10.49 -1.03
C TYR A 71 -16.40 9.47 -0.31
N GLY A 72 -16.89 8.75 0.69
CA GLY A 72 -16.10 7.80 1.47
C GLY A 72 -16.74 7.46 2.81
N ALA A 73 -15.95 6.85 3.67
CA ALA A 73 -16.34 6.55 5.06
C ALA A 73 -15.11 6.49 5.97
N GLU A 74 -15.35 6.75 7.26
CA GLU A 74 -14.35 6.45 8.28
C GLU A 74 -14.35 4.95 8.56
N ILE A 75 -13.21 4.31 8.29
CA ILE A 75 -12.99 2.89 8.46
C ILE A 75 -11.61 2.61 9.05
N PRO A 76 -11.42 1.46 9.73
CA PRO A 76 -10.10 0.97 10.05
C PRO A 76 -9.30 0.73 8.76
N VAL A 77 -8.07 1.24 8.71
CA VAL A 77 -7.15 1.11 7.58
C VAL A 77 -5.74 0.89 8.11
N SER A 78 -4.97 0.07 7.41
CA SER A 78 -3.53 -0.03 7.62
C SER A 78 -2.82 0.60 6.44
N LEU A 79 -1.83 1.40 6.73
CA LEU A 79 -1.05 2.16 5.75
C LEU A 79 0.37 1.62 5.72
N LEU A 80 0.89 1.44 4.52
CA LEU A 80 2.29 1.22 4.23
C LEU A 80 2.84 2.46 3.54
N PHE A 81 3.80 3.11 4.15
CA PHE A 81 4.62 4.14 3.52
C PHE A 81 6.04 3.61 3.37
N ALA A 82 6.63 3.79 2.22
CA ALA A 82 8.01 3.41 1.96
C ALA A 82 8.69 4.45 1.06
N ASP A 83 9.88 4.87 1.44
CA ASP A 83 10.57 6.01 0.85
C ASP A 83 12.07 5.70 0.68
N ILE A 84 12.66 6.20 -0.42
CA ILE A 84 14.08 5.98 -0.75
C ILE A 84 14.96 6.92 0.06
N ARG A 85 15.82 6.34 0.89
CA ARG A 85 16.74 7.12 1.71
C ARG A 85 17.86 7.73 0.87
N GLY A 86 18.05 9.06 1.03
CA GLY A 86 19.10 9.80 0.32
C GLY A 86 18.86 9.95 -1.18
N SER A 87 17.62 9.89 -1.64
CA SER A 87 17.21 10.02 -3.05
C SER A 87 17.75 11.28 -3.72
N THR A 88 17.77 12.42 -3.02
CA THR A 88 18.35 13.67 -3.52
C THR A 88 19.81 13.49 -3.95
N GLY A 89 20.64 12.93 -3.07
CA GLY A 89 22.04 12.67 -3.39
C GLY A 89 22.26 11.59 -4.44
N ILE A 90 21.29 10.65 -4.59
CA ILE A 90 21.30 9.68 -5.69
C ILE A 90 20.98 10.41 -7.01
N GLY A 91 19.95 11.28 -7.02
CA GLY A 91 19.55 12.06 -8.18
C GLY A 91 20.63 13.03 -8.68
N GLU A 92 21.44 13.58 -7.78
CA GLU A 92 22.57 14.45 -8.15
C GLU A 92 23.71 13.69 -8.88
N ARG A 93 23.85 12.38 -8.63
CA ARG A 93 24.91 11.53 -9.21
C ARG A 93 24.49 10.83 -10.50
N LEU A 94 23.20 10.68 -10.74
CA LEU A 94 22.64 10.00 -11.90
C LEU A 94 22.16 11.02 -12.95
N SER A 95 22.25 10.67 -14.22
CA SER A 95 21.53 11.41 -15.25
C SER A 95 20.02 11.29 -15.04
N PRO A 96 19.20 12.22 -15.54
CA PRO A 96 17.73 12.14 -15.42
C PRO A 96 17.15 10.83 -15.93
N THR A 97 17.72 10.24 -16.99
CA THR A 97 17.29 8.96 -17.55
C THR A 97 17.62 7.79 -16.63
N GLU A 98 18.81 7.77 -16.04
CA GLU A 98 19.22 6.73 -15.08
C GLU A 98 18.42 6.83 -13.78
N PHE A 99 18.19 8.05 -13.28
CA PHE A 99 17.36 8.28 -12.09
C PHE A 99 15.92 7.82 -12.32
N ARG A 100 15.35 8.08 -13.51
CA ARG A 100 14.04 7.54 -13.88
C ARG A 100 14.03 6.01 -13.87
N ALA A 101 15.01 5.36 -14.48
CA ALA A 101 15.10 3.90 -14.49
C ALA A 101 15.23 3.31 -13.08
N PHE A 102 15.95 4.01 -12.19
CA PHE A 102 16.07 3.69 -10.77
C PHE A 102 14.71 3.78 -10.05
N LEU A 103 13.96 4.88 -10.23
CA LEU A 103 12.61 5.05 -9.68
C LEU A 103 11.62 4.03 -10.27
N ASP A 104 11.67 3.75 -11.58
CA ASP A 104 10.81 2.76 -12.24
C ASP A 104 11.01 1.35 -11.63
N ARG A 105 12.23 1.01 -11.22
CA ARG A 105 12.51 -0.24 -10.50
C ARG A 105 11.85 -0.24 -9.13
N PHE A 106 11.99 0.82 -8.36
CA PHE A 106 11.34 0.99 -7.05
C PHE A 106 9.82 0.89 -7.18
N TYR A 107 9.21 1.61 -8.13
CA TYR A 107 7.76 1.59 -8.36
C TYR A 107 7.24 0.20 -8.73
N ARG A 108 7.95 -0.55 -9.58
CA ARG A 108 7.58 -1.93 -9.93
C ARG A 108 7.60 -2.85 -8.72
N LEU A 109 8.67 -2.81 -7.91
CA LEU A 109 8.81 -3.65 -6.73
C LEU A 109 7.75 -3.31 -5.67
N SER A 110 7.51 -2.01 -5.43
CA SER A 110 6.51 -1.52 -4.49
C SER A 110 5.10 -1.90 -4.91
N SER A 111 4.73 -1.63 -6.17
CA SER A 111 3.43 -2.00 -6.71
C SER A 111 3.19 -3.50 -6.58
N ARG A 112 4.16 -4.33 -6.97
CA ARG A 112 4.03 -5.78 -6.88
C ARG A 112 3.84 -6.23 -5.44
N ALA A 113 4.67 -5.76 -4.51
CA ALA A 113 4.56 -6.13 -3.11
C ALA A 113 3.20 -5.77 -2.49
N ILE A 114 2.67 -4.57 -2.80
CA ILE A 114 1.37 -4.10 -2.33
C ILE A 114 0.23 -4.92 -2.95
N LEU A 115 0.24 -5.09 -4.28
CA LEU A 115 -0.85 -5.76 -5.01
C LEU A 115 -0.90 -7.27 -4.70
N ASP A 116 0.25 -7.93 -4.59
CA ASP A 116 0.34 -9.36 -4.26
C ASP A 116 -0.11 -9.64 -2.81
N ALA A 117 -0.04 -8.64 -1.93
CA ALA A 117 -0.55 -8.70 -0.56
C ALA A 117 -2.01 -8.21 -0.41
N ASP A 118 -2.75 -8.09 -1.52
CA ASP A 118 -4.13 -7.61 -1.57
C ASP A 118 -4.31 -6.15 -1.12
N GLY A 119 -3.30 -5.30 -1.31
CA GLY A 119 -3.38 -3.86 -1.08
C GLY A 119 -3.76 -3.08 -2.34
N ILE A 120 -3.96 -1.78 -2.15
CA ILE A 120 -4.08 -0.77 -3.21
C ILE A 120 -2.84 0.11 -3.15
N VAL A 121 -2.22 0.37 -4.30
CA VAL A 121 -1.30 1.49 -4.43
C VAL A 121 -2.13 2.76 -4.49
N ASP A 122 -2.05 3.60 -3.46
CA ASP A 122 -2.73 4.89 -3.44
C ASP A 122 -2.07 5.84 -4.44
N LYS A 123 -0.82 6.14 -4.21
CA LYS A 123 -0.03 7.00 -5.10
C LYS A 123 1.47 6.80 -4.92
N PHE A 124 2.22 7.32 -5.89
CA PHE A 124 3.63 7.60 -5.77
C PHE A 124 3.83 9.11 -5.59
N VAL A 125 4.62 9.52 -4.62
CA VAL A 125 4.94 10.92 -4.35
C VAL A 125 6.46 11.07 -4.45
N GLY A 126 6.95 11.35 -5.65
CA GLY A 126 8.40 11.36 -5.90
C GLY A 126 9.01 9.97 -5.66
N ASP A 127 9.81 9.84 -4.64
CA ASP A 127 10.52 8.64 -4.21
C ASP A 127 9.81 7.85 -3.09
N GLU A 128 8.58 8.24 -2.77
CA GLU A 128 7.71 7.57 -1.79
C GLU A 128 6.58 6.80 -2.47
N VAL A 129 6.19 5.66 -1.90
CA VAL A 129 4.98 4.91 -2.24
C VAL A 129 4.06 4.81 -1.04
N ILE A 130 2.76 4.95 -1.29
CA ILE A 130 1.71 4.80 -0.30
C ILE A 130 0.84 3.60 -0.67
N GLY A 131 0.72 2.65 0.26
CA GLY A 131 -0.14 1.47 0.13
C GLY A 131 -1.28 1.51 1.15
N LEU A 132 -2.51 1.21 0.69
CA LEU A 132 -3.72 1.13 1.52
C LEU A 132 -4.16 -0.32 1.65
N PHE A 133 -4.49 -0.73 2.88
CA PHE A 133 -4.99 -2.04 3.22
C PHE A 133 -6.19 -1.90 4.15
N PHE A 134 -7.35 -2.40 3.75
CA PHE A 134 -8.57 -2.35 4.55
C PHE A 134 -9.46 -3.56 4.28
N GLN A 135 -10.40 -3.83 5.16
CA GLN A 135 -11.15 -5.09 5.20
C GLN A 135 -11.82 -5.44 3.87
N GLY A 136 -12.40 -4.48 3.16
CA GLY A 136 -13.12 -4.72 1.90
C GLY A 136 -12.23 -5.28 0.77
N ILE A 137 -10.93 -5.04 0.82
CA ILE A 137 -9.93 -5.47 -0.19
C ILE A 137 -9.03 -6.56 0.35
N SER A 138 -8.39 -6.32 1.49
CA SER A 138 -7.38 -7.20 2.08
C SER A 138 -7.97 -8.22 3.08
N GLY A 139 -9.28 -8.14 3.36
CA GLY A 139 -9.93 -8.96 4.37
C GLY A 139 -9.63 -8.51 5.81
N PRO A 140 -10.11 -9.28 6.83
CA PRO A 140 -9.95 -8.91 8.24
C PRO A 140 -8.48 -8.83 8.69
N GLY A 141 -7.58 -9.56 8.02
CA GLY A 141 -6.13 -9.51 8.29
C GLY A 141 -5.38 -8.41 7.53
N HIS A 142 -6.03 -7.28 7.21
CA HIS A 142 -5.44 -6.21 6.39
C HIS A 142 -4.14 -5.63 6.98
N THR A 143 -4.00 -5.60 8.31
CA THR A 143 -2.76 -5.11 8.94
C THR A 143 -1.60 -6.09 8.74
N ALA A 144 -1.85 -7.38 8.91
CA ALA A 144 -0.85 -8.41 8.61
C ALA A 144 -0.47 -8.41 7.12
N ALA A 145 -1.42 -8.13 6.22
CA ALA A 145 -1.16 -7.97 4.79
C ALA A 145 -0.24 -6.79 4.50
N ALA A 146 -0.46 -5.63 5.14
CA ALA A 146 0.42 -4.46 5.02
C ALA A 146 1.85 -4.75 5.48
N ILE A 147 2.01 -5.45 6.61
CA ILE A 147 3.33 -5.85 7.13
C ILE A 147 4.02 -6.83 6.16
N ARG A 148 3.30 -7.81 5.61
CA ARG A 148 3.86 -8.73 4.60
C ARG A 148 4.31 -7.99 3.35
N ALA A 149 3.51 -7.03 2.86
CA ALA A 149 3.88 -6.19 1.72
C ALA A 149 5.17 -5.42 1.98
N ALA A 150 5.30 -4.78 3.15
CA ALA A 150 6.48 -4.04 3.54
C ALA A 150 7.73 -4.93 3.58
N ARG A 151 7.64 -6.11 4.19
CA ARG A 151 8.74 -7.09 4.24
C ARG A 151 9.15 -7.58 2.85
N THR A 152 8.16 -7.88 2.00
CA THR A 152 8.39 -8.30 0.61
C THR A 152 9.09 -7.20 -0.19
N LEU A 153 8.64 -5.95 -0.03
CA LEU A 153 9.26 -4.79 -0.67
C LEU A 153 10.72 -4.65 -0.22
N LEU A 154 10.98 -4.59 1.09
CA LEU A 154 12.33 -4.40 1.63
C LEU A 154 13.29 -5.52 1.20
N THR A 155 12.83 -6.77 1.19
CA THR A 155 13.60 -7.88 0.65
C THR A 155 13.87 -7.70 -0.86
N GLY A 156 12.87 -7.29 -1.63
CA GLY A 156 13.00 -7.08 -3.07
C GLY A 156 13.96 -5.96 -3.45
N VAL A 157 13.94 -4.84 -2.72
CA VAL A 157 14.83 -3.71 -2.98
C VAL A 157 16.26 -3.94 -2.49
N GLY A 158 16.45 -4.80 -1.49
CA GLY A 158 17.77 -5.20 -0.98
C GLY A 158 18.53 -6.14 -1.92
N ARG A 159 17.82 -6.87 -2.80
CA ARG A 159 18.44 -7.83 -3.72
C ARG A 159 19.10 -7.12 -4.90
N THR A 160 20.31 -7.58 -5.23
CA THR A 160 21.01 -7.18 -6.45
C THR A 160 20.85 -8.30 -7.48
N ASP A 161 20.32 -7.99 -8.64
CA ASP A 161 20.33 -8.89 -9.78
C ASP A 161 21.38 -8.43 -10.83
N ALA A 162 21.71 -9.28 -11.78
CA ALA A 162 22.75 -9.00 -12.78
C ALA A 162 22.44 -7.78 -13.67
N ALA A 163 21.20 -7.30 -13.67
CA ALA A 163 20.74 -6.14 -14.45
C ALA A 163 20.54 -4.89 -13.58
N SER A 164 20.81 -4.96 -12.26
CA SER A 164 20.50 -3.87 -11.34
C SER A 164 21.72 -3.04 -10.95
N THR A 165 21.51 -1.75 -10.76
CA THR A 165 22.51 -0.78 -10.27
C THR A 165 22.80 -0.91 -8.76
N GLY A 166 22.50 -2.05 -8.15
CA GLY A 166 22.66 -2.28 -6.73
C GLY A 166 21.35 -2.21 -5.91
N PRO A 167 21.43 -2.35 -4.57
CA PRO A 167 20.27 -2.26 -3.70
C PRO A 167 19.72 -0.84 -3.67
N ILE A 168 18.38 -0.73 -3.49
CA ILE A 168 17.72 0.56 -3.29
C ILE A 168 17.57 0.76 -1.76
N PRO A 169 18.11 1.85 -1.18
CA PRO A 169 18.04 2.10 0.25
C PRO A 169 16.65 2.60 0.66
N VAL A 170 15.72 1.71 0.98
CA VAL A 170 14.33 2.03 1.34
C VAL A 170 14.13 1.89 2.84
N GLY A 171 13.53 2.91 3.46
CA GLY A 171 12.92 2.84 4.79
C GLY A 171 11.40 2.73 4.64
N ALA A 172 10.76 1.98 5.54
CA ALA A 172 9.32 1.77 5.47
C ALA A 172 8.66 1.85 6.85
N ALA A 173 7.37 2.19 6.88
CA ALA A 173 6.56 2.09 8.09
C ALA A 173 5.19 1.52 7.80
N VAL A 174 4.66 0.77 8.78
CA VAL A 174 3.27 0.32 8.81
C VAL A 174 2.60 0.81 10.09
N HIS A 175 1.49 1.51 9.92
CA HIS A 175 0.64 1.97 11.02
C HIS A 175 -0.82 1.65 10.70
N THR A 176 -1.64 1.46 11.73
CA THR A 176 -3.08 1.20 11.59
C THR A 176 -3.88 2.16 12.47
N GLY A 177 -5.05 2.50 12.00
CA GLY A 177 -5.97 3.39 12.72
C GLY A 177 -7.22 3.67 11.89
N THR A 178 -8.06 4.58 12.35
CA THR A 178 -9.22 5.03 11.60
C THR A 178 -8.86 6.19 10.69
N ALA A 179 -9.25 6.09 9.41
CA ALA A 179 -9.14 7.15 8.42
C ALA A 179 -10.43 7.30 7.63
N PHE A 180 -10.66 8.48 7.09
CA PHE A 180 -11.58 8.63 5.99
C PHE A 180 -10.94 8.00 4.76
N VAL A 181 -11.60 7.00 4.17
CA VAL A 181 -11.18 6.34 2.92
C VAL A 181 -12.25 6.59 1.86
N GLY A 182 -11.87 7.19 0.76
CA GLY A 182 -12.84 7.53 -0.26
C GLY A 182 -12.31 8.46 -1.34
N SER A 183 -13.21 8.93 -2.18
CA SER A 183 -12.90 9.91 -3.23
C SER A 183 -12.79 11.31 -2.64
N THR A 184 -11.74 12.01 -2.98
CA THR A 184 -11.48 13.41 -2.61
C THR A 184 -11.32 14.24 -3.87
N GLY A 185 -11.77 15.50 -3.83
CA GLY A 185 -11.70 16.41 -4.97
C GLY A 185 -12.87 17.37 -5.00
N ALA A 186 -12.92 18.21 -6.02
CA ALA A 186 -14.06 19.11 -6.25
C ALA A 186 -15.01 18.50 -7.30
N GLU A 187 -16.29 18.76 -7.15
CA GLU A 187 -17.32 18.34 -8.10
C GLU A 187 -17.00 18.86 -9.51
N GLY A 188 -16.94 17.96 -10.49
CA GLY A 188 -16.57 18.29 -11.88
C GLY A 188 -15.06 18.47 -12.13
N ALA A 189 -14.21 18.24 -11.13
CA ALA A 189 -12.75 18.31 -11.23
C ALA A 189 -12.11 16.91 -11.05
N VAL A 190 -10.78 16.90 -10.94
CA VAL A 190 -10.02 15.66 -10.69
C VAL A 190 -10.41 15.11 -9.32
N SER A 191 -10.81 13.85 -9.27
CA SER A 191 -11.05 13.11 -8.04
C SER A 191 -9.98 12.03 -7.86
N ASP A 192 -9.50 11.88 -6.65
CA ASP A 192 -8.53 10.87 -6.25
C ASP A 192 -9.13 10.01 -5.14
N PHE A 193 -8.97 8.68 -5.23
CA PHE A 193 -9.40 7.76 -4.19
C PHE A 193 -8.23 7.55 -3.23
N THR A 194 -8.36 8.02 -2.00
CA THR A 194 -7.26 8.07 -1.03
C THR A 194 -7.76 7.93 0.41
N ALA A 195 -6.83 7.85 1.34
CA ALA A 195 -7.08 7.94 2.77
C ALA A 195 -6.71 9.32 3.31
N LEU A 196 -7.52 9.86 4.24
CA LEU A 196 -7.28 11.12 4.94
C LEU A 196 -7.43 10.94 6.44
N GLY A 197 -6.57 11.59 7.21
CA GLY A 197 -6.64 11.58 8.67
C GLY A 197 -5.27 11.55 9.35
N ASP A 198 -5.26 11.63 10.67
CA ASP A 198 -4.03 11.62 11.47
C ASP A 198 -3.17 10.38 11.24
N VAL A 199 -3.80 9.22 11.02
CA VAL A 199 -3.11 7.96 10.75
C VAL A 199 -2.22 8.05 9.49
N VAL A 200 -2.62 8.82 8.47
CA VAL A 200 -1.82 9.03 7.24
C VAL A 200 -0.55 9.83 7.58
N ASN A 201 -0.73 10.97 8.26
CA ASN A 201 0.39 11.83 8.65
C ASN A 201 1.35 11.12 9.61
N THR A 202 0.80 10.32 10.52
CA THR A 202 1.59 9.51 11.46
C THR A 202 2.44 8.48 10.72
N THR A 203 1.85 7.75 9.77
CA THR A 203 2.57 6.73 8.99
C THR A 203 3.70 7.35 8.16
N ALA A 204 3.44 8.49 7.50
CA ALA A 204 4.45 9.22 6.73
C ALA A 204 5.66 9.61 7.61
N ARG A 205 5.39 10.12 8.82
CA ARG A 205 6.44 10.51 9.76
C ARG A 205 7.23 9.32 10.30
N LEU A 206 6.56 8.20 10.59
CA LEU A 206 7.25 6.96 10.97
C LEU A 206 8.13 6.47 9.82
N ALA A 207 7.64 6.51 8.60
CA ALA A 207 8.44 6.12 7.43
C ALA A 207 9.69 6.99 7.28
N ALA A 208 9.60 8.31 7.54
CA ALA A 208 10.74 9.22 7.49
C ALA A 208 11.83 8.87 8.52
N GLU A 209 11.47 8.28 9.66
CA GLU A 209 12.39 7.87 10.73
C GLU A 209 13.01 6.47 10.52
N ALA A 210 12.49 5.71 9.55
CA ALA A 210 13.02 4.39 9.24
C ALA A 210 14.34 4.50 8.48
N GLY A 211 15.35 3.78 8.92
CA GLY A 211 16.63 3.67 8.21
C GLY A 211 16.55 2.79 6.94
N PRO A 212 17.62 2.76 6.11
CA PRO A 212 17.69 1.86 4.97
C PRO A 212 17.51 0.39 5.38
N GLY A 213 16.59 -0.32 4.73
CA GLY A 213 16.25 -1.71 5.04
C GLY A 213 15.48 -1.92 6.33
N GLU A 214 15.02 -0.85 6.99
CA GLU A 214 14.27 -0.89 8.23
C GLU A 214 12.78 -0.71 8.00
N LEU A 215 11.98 -1.53 8.68
CA LEU A 215 10.53 -1.42 8.77
C LEU A 215 10.15 -1.03 10.21
N LEU A 216 9.53 0.13 10.38
CA LEU A 216 8.90 0.53 11.64
C LEU A 216 7.44 0.11 11.65
N ILE A 217 7.03 -0.65 12.65
CA ILE A 217 5.66 -1.11 12.84
C ILE A 217 5.13 -0.51 14.13
N SER A 218 4.06 0.27 14.09
CA SER A 218 3.47 0.82 15.31
C SER A 218 2.91 -0.29 16.20
N ILE A 219 2.89 -0.07 17.51
CA ILE A 219 2.33 -1.04 18.46
C ILE A 219 0.86 -1.34 18.15
N ASP A 220 0.10 -0.36 17.69
CA ASP A 220 -1.28 -0.56 17.22
C ASP A 220 -1.33 -1.56 16.05
N ALA A 221 -0.37 -1.47 15.11
CA ALA A 221 -0.29 -2.39 13.99
C ALA A 221 0.23 -3.78 14.41
N VAL A 222 1.12 -3.86 15.39
CA VAL A 222 1.56 -5.12 16.00
C VAL A 222 0.35 -5.84 16.61
N ALA A 223 -0.44 -5.13 17.44
CA ALA A 223 -1.62 -5.68 18.10
C ALA A 223 -2.70 -6.11 17.08
N ALA A 224 -3.01 -5.25 16.09
CA ALA A 224 -4.03 -5.54 15.08
C ALA A 224 -3.65 -6.68 14.13
N ALA A 225 -2.34 -6.93 13.94
CA ALA A 225 -1.84 -8.03 13.12
C ALA A 225 -1.60 -9.31 13.91
N GLU A 226 -1.79 -9.29 15.25
CA GLU A 226 -1.39 -10.37 16.16
C GLU A 226 0.07 -10.81 15.91
N LEU A 227 0.94 -9.82 15.63
CA LEU A 227 2.31 -10.09 15.26
C LEU A 227 3.13 -10.47 16.50
N ASP A 228 3.82 -11.60 16.44
CA ASP A 228 4.85 -11.93 17.42
C ASP A 228 6.05 -10.99 17.21
N ALA A 229 6.19 -10.03 18.13
CA ALA A 229 7.27 -9.05 18.15
C ALA A 229 8.44 -9.48 19.06
N THR A 230 8.45 -10.73 19.54
CA THR A 230 9.52 -11.25 20.41
C THR A 230 10.88 -11.12 19.72
N GLY A 231 11.82 -10.47 20.37
CA GLY A 231 13.16 -10.23 19.84
C GLY A 231 13.29 -9.06 18.85
N MET A 232 12.19 -8.35 18.53
CA MET A 232 12.27 -7.09 17.78
C MET A 232 12.73 -5.94 18.67
N VAL A 233 13.35 -4.94 18.07
CA VAL A 233 13.81 -3.75 18.80
C VAL A 233 12.66 -2.80 19.02
N HIS A 234 12.29 -2.56 20.26
CA HIS A 234 11.30 -1.55 20.63
C HIS A 234 11.93 -0.16 20.60
N ARG A 235 11.22 0.80 19.99
CA ARG A 235 11.64 2.20 19.90
C ARG A 235 10.46 3.11 20.16
N THR A 236 10.76 4.29 20.67
CA THR A 236 9.82 5.39 20.80
C THR A 236 10.21 6.47 19.80
N VAL A 237 9.31 6.85 18.93
CA VAL A 237 9.54 7.83 17.87
C VAL A 237 8.78 9.11 18.21
N ALA A 238 9.51 10.21 18.38
CA ALA A 238 8.91 11.53 18.53
C ALA A 238 8.39 12.01 17.18
N VAL A 239 7.09 12.20 17.07
CA VAL A 239 6.44 12.62 15.82
C VAL A 239 6.12 14.11 15.90
N ARG A 240 6.71 14.90 15.01
CA ARG A 240 6.50 16.36 14.97
C ARG A 240 5.01 16.70 14.87
N GLY A 241 4.51 17.54 15.80
CA GLY A 241 3.12 17.97 15.86
C GLY A 241 2.19 17.02 16.61
N ARG A 242 2.70 16.00 17.29
CA ARG A 242 2.00 15.22 18.33
C ARG A 242 2.63 15.50 19.68
N SER A 243 1.79 15.54 20.72
CA SER A 243 2.24 15.64 22.12
C SER A 243 2.88 14.33 22.60
N ASP A 244 2.31 13.20 22.13
CA ASP A 244 2.72 11.88 22.57
C ASP A 244 3.56 11.19 21.50
N PRO A 245 4.72 10.65 21.87
CA PRO A 245 5.55 9.85 20.97
C PRO A 245 4.85 8.52 20.65
N ILE A 246 5.23 7.89 19.53
CA ILE A 246 4.65 6.64 19.07
C ILE A 246 5.60 5.49 19.38
N GLU A 247 5.07 4.47 20.02
CA GLU A 247 5.81 3.23 20.22
C GLU A 247 5.76 2.38 18.96
N VAL A 248 6.93 1.87 18.57
CA VAL A 248 7.11 1.04 17.39
C VAL A 248 8.04 -0.13 17.70
N VAL A 249 7.92 -1.17 16.90
CA VAL A 249 8.96 -2.19 16.78
C VAL A 249 9.67 -2.00 15.45
N ALA A 250 11.00 -2.16 15.48
CA ALA A 250 11.83 -2.12 14.29
C ALA A 250 12.13 -3.55 13.81
N ASP A 251 11.75 -3.83 12.59
CA ASP A 251 12.06 -5.06 11.86
C ASP A 251 13.09 -4.73 10.77
N ARG A 252 14.18 -5.46 10.72
CA ARG A 252 15.25 -5.24 9.74
C ARG A 252 15.30 -6.40 8.76
N SER A 253 15.24 -6.10 7.49
CA SER A 253 15.54 -7.09 6.46
C SER A 253 16.96 -7.62 6.67
N ARG A 254 17.11 -8.94 6.71
CA ARG A 254 18.44 -9.60 6.83
C ARG A 254 19.35 -9.27 5.65
N ASP A 255 18.78 -8.84 4.53
CA ASP A 255 19.48 -8.46 3.30
C ASP A 255 19.68 -6.94 3.15
N ALA A 256 19.44 -6.17 4.24
CA ALA A 256 19.63 -4.72 4.20
C ALA A 256 21.11 -4.39 3.99
N PRO A 257 21.45 -3.46 3.08
CA PRO A 257 22.83 -3.00 2.96
C PRO A 257 23.24 -2.36 4.30
N VAL A 258 24.23 -2.95 4.95
CA VAL A 258 24.86 -2.34 6.10
C VAL A 258 25.39 -0.99 5.63
N SER A 259 25.02 0.09 6.30
CA SER A 259 25.57 1.42 6.08
C SER A 259 27.07 1.37 6.37
N GLY A 260 27.85 0.92 5.38
CA GLY A 260 29.29 1.04 5.38
C GLY A 260 29.60 2.53 5.29
N GLY A 261 30.19 3.09 6.34
CA GLY A 261 30.66 4.44 6.35
C GLY A 261 31.56 4.68 5.14
N LEU A 262 31.15 5.61 4.31
CA LEU A 262 32.04 6.25 3.37
C LEU A 262 32.87 7.22 4.19
N SER A 263 34.08 6.74 4.53
CA SER A 263 35.21 7.58 4.96
C SER A 263 35.73 8.38 3.78
#